data_c5dd7b8660afe60c770863d8bac03773
#
_entry.id   c5dd7b8660afe60c770863d8bac03773
#
_cell.length_a   1.000
_cell.length_b   1.000
_cell.length_c   1.000
_cell.angle_alpha   90.00
_cell.angle_beta   90.00
_cell.angle_gamma   90.00
#
_symmetry.space_group_name_H-M   'P 1'
#
loop_
_entity.id
_entity.type
_entity.pdbx_description
1 polymer ?
#
loop_
_entity_poly.entity_id
_entity_poly.type
_entity_poly.pdbx_seq_one_letter_code
_entity_poly.pdbx_strand_id
1 'polypeptide(L)'
;MTMDDTEAFILTGGTSSRMGTDKSQLLIEGQTFTERIAETLMKLTGSVTLVGRDMDLYPQWGALGGLHAALSACQREWAIVVACDLPFVTAELFAFLAEKRVGHDAVVPVQDDGRPQPLAALYRVAPCRQRATELIESGRRRPFDLLEAVKTRWVSFTEIRNLDQAERFFVNINTPSDYYEATRSGPDTKT
;
A
#
# COMPACT_ATOMS: atom_id res chain seq x y z
N MET A 1 -12.36 2.46 14.81
CA MET A 1 -12.85 1.10 14.52
C MET A 1 -11.63 0.23 14.28
N THR A 2 -11.35 -0.77 15.13
CA THR A 2 -10.25 -1.70 14.94
C THR A 2 -10.69 -2.84 14.01
N MET A 3 -9.79 -3.29 13.14
CA MET A 3 -10.00 -4.42 12.22
C MET A 3 -9.28 -5.64 12.77
N ASP A 4 -9.93 -6.38 13.69
CA ASP A 4 -9.30 -7.48 14.44
C ASP A 4 -8.97 -8.70 13.55
N ASP A 5 -9.59 -8.79 12.36
CA ASP A 5 -9.33 -9.82 11.34
C ASP A 5 -8.26 -9.44 10.33
N THR A 6 -7.56 -8.31 10.53
CA THR A 6 -6.66 -7.70 9.56
C THR A 6 -5.30 -7.38 10.18
N GLU A 7 -4.21 -7.62 9.47
CA GLU A 7 -2.86 -7.15 9.76
C GLU A 7 -2.39 -6.17 8.69
N ALA A 8 -1.47 -5.27 9.05
CA ALA A 8 -0.95 -4.27 8.14
C ALA A 8 0.55 -4.49 7.84
N PHE A 9 0.91 -4.25 6.58
CA PHE A 9 2.27 -4.46 6.05
C PHE A 9 2.71 -3.25 5.23
N ILE A 10 3.95 -2.79 5.48
CA ILE A 10 4.58 -1.74 4.69
C ILE A 10 5.73 -2.36 3.89
N LEU A 11 5.66 -2.29 2.57
CA LEU A 11 6.73 -2.77 1.70
C LEU A 11 7.84 -1.74 1.60
N THR A 12 9.02 -2.07 2.15
CA THR A 12 10.20 -1.19 2.17
C THR A 12 11.27 -1.56 1.12
N GLY A 13 11.05 -2.63 0.37
CA GLY A 13 12.03 -3.28 -0.53
C GLY A 13 12.14 -2.68 -1.95
N GLY A 14 12.05 -1.37 -2.15
CA GLY A 14 12.30 -0.72 -3.45
C GLY A 14 13.78 -0.42 -3.70
N THR A 15 14.23 -0.39 -5.00
CA THR A 15 15.56 0.13 -5.37
C THR A 15 15.55 1.65 -5.29
N SER A 16 15.97 2.22 -4.15
CA SER A 16 16.08 3.68 -3.91
C SER A 16 17.22 4.36 -4.70
N SER A 17 17.76 3.71 -5.74
CA SER A 17 18.99 4.17 -6.44
C SER A 17 18.84 5.51 -7.17
N ARG A 18 17.63 6.04 -7.32
CA ARG A 18 17.39 7.29 -8.07
C ARG A 18 17.40 8.56 -7.24
N MET A 19 17.33 8.46 -5.92
CA MET A 19 17.23 9.63 -5.03
C MET A 19 18.59 10.19 -4.60
N GLY A 20 19.71 9.44 -4.74
CA GLY A 20 21.02 9.88 -4.24
C GLY A 20 21.09 10.06 -2.71
N THR A 21 19.95 10.06 -2.04
CA THR A 21 19.75 10.14 -0.59
C THR A 21 18.91 8.96 -0.14
N ASP A 22 19.21 8.41 1.02
CA ASP A 22 18.39 7.34 1.60
C ASP A 22 16.97 7.88 1.88
N LYS A 23 15.98 7.35 1.15
CA LYS A 23 14.56 7.71 1.34
C LYS A 23 14.09 7.55 2.77
N SER A 24 14.73 6.67 3.53
CA SER A 24 14.38 6.43 4.94
C SER A 24 14.62 7.65 5.83
N GLN A 25 15.42 8.62 5.37
CA GLN A 25 15.77 9.84 6.12
C GLN A 25 14.93 11.06 5.72
N LEU A 26 14.09 10.95 4.69
CA LEU A 26 13.23 12.07 4.29
C LEU A 26 12.06 12.21 5.27
N LEU A 27 11.85 13.44 5.75
CA LEU A 27 10.85 13.74 6.78
C LEU A 27 9.72 14.60 6.20
N ILE A 28 8.47 14.18 6.43
CA ILE A 28 7.30 15.02 6.26
C ILE A 28 6.79 15.36 7.67
N GLU A 29 6.74 16.65 8.02
CA GLU A 29 6.30 17.11 9.35
C GLU A 29 7.05 16.43 10.51
N GLY A 30 8.35 16.17 10.31
CA GLY A 30 9.22 15.58 11.32
C GLY A 30 9.17 14.06 11.44
N GLN A 31 8.39 13.36 10.61
CA GLN A 31 8.29 11.90 10.55
C GLN A 31 8.82 11.36 9.24
N THR A 32 9.48 10.20 9.26
CA THR A 32 9.79 9.45 8.04
C THR A 32 8.51 8.95 7.37
N PHE A 33 8.57 8.63 6.08
CA PHE A 33 7.42 8.09 5.35
C PHE A 33 6.87 6.81 5.99
N THR A 34 7.79 5.93 6.41
CA THR A 34 7.43 4.66 7.03
C THR A 34 6.77 4.87 8.40
N GLU A 35 7.29 5.77 9.24
CA GLU A 35 6.68 6.11 10.53
C GLU A 35 5.27 6.68 10.36
N ARG A 36 5.09 7.59 9.40
CA ARG A 36 3.79 8.20 9.10
C ARG A 36 2.76 7.17 8.64
N ILE A 37 3.15 6.26 7.73
CA ILE A 37 2.27 5.16 7.28
C ILE A 37 1.99 4.20 8.44
N ALA A 38 3.02 3.84 9.23
CA ALA A 38 2.86 2.94 10.36
C ALA A 38 1.89 3.50 11.40
N GLU A 39 2.00 4.78 11.78
CA GLU A 39 1.07 5.43 12.70
C GLU A 39 -0.37 5.40 12.17
N THR A 40 -0.56 5.63 10.87
CA THR A 40 -1.86 5.55 10.21
C THR A 40 -2.47 4.16 10.31
N LEU A 41 -1.69 3.12 10.01
CA LEU A 41 -2.15 1.73 9.99
C LEU A 41 -2.35 1.15 11.40
N MET A 42 -1.54 1.56 12.38
CA MET A 42 -1.68 1.16 13.77
C MET A 42 -3.04 1.54 14.37
N LYS A 43 -3.65 2.63 13.90
CA LYS A 43 -5.00 3.05 14.32
C LYS A 43 -6.09 2.04 13.90
N LEU A 44 -5.80 1.20 12.89
CA LEU A 44 -6.75 0.25 12.30
C LEU A 44 -6.53 -1.19 12.78
N THR A 45 -5.28 -1.63 12.85
CA THR A 45 -4.96 -3.06 13.02
C THR A 45 -4.23 -3.38 14.32
N GLY A 46 -3.77 -2.37 15.05
CA GLY A 46 -3.00 -2.53 16.29
C GLY A 46 -1.57 -3.07 16.10
N SER A 47 -1.22 -3.54 14.90
CA SER A 47 0.14 -4.00 14.56
C SER A 47 0.48 -3.68 13.11
N VAL A 48 1.76 -3.37 12.85
CA VAL A 48 2.29 -3.09 11.52
C VAL A 48 3.63 -3.81 11.35
N THR A 49 3.78 -4.54 10.25
CA THR A 49 5.02 -5.25 9.91
C THR A 49 5.70 -4.58 8.73
N LEU A 50 7.00 -4.31 8.86
CA LEU A 50 7.82 -3.84 7.74
C LEU A 50 8.32 -5.05 6.95
N VAL A 51 8.04 -5.07 5.65
CA VAL A 51 8.47 -6.14 4.75
C VAL A 51 9.67 -5.63 3.95
N GLY A 52 10.85 -6.06 4.36
CA GLY A 52 12.11 -5.83 3.66
C GLY A 52 12.49 -6.95 2.70
N ARG A 53 13.65 -6.83 2.08
CA ARG A 53 14.19 -7.85 1.15
C ARG A 53 14.57 -9.16 1.85
N ASP A 54 14.86 -9.11 3.13
CA ASP A 54 15.15 -10.25 4.00
C ASP A 54 13.95 -11.17 4.22
N MET A 55 12.73 -10.64 4.08
CA MET A 55 11.48 -11.40 4.18
C MET A 55 11.03 -11.96 2.81
N ASP A 56 11.66 -11.55 1.71
CA ASP A 56 11.24 -11.95 0.36
C ASP A 56 11.63 -13.41 0.09
N LEU A 57 10.62 -14.26 0.01
CA LEU A 57 10.79 -15.69 -0.31
C LEU A 57 11.19 -15.91 -1.79
N TYR A 58 10.97 -14.91 -2.63
CA TYR A 58 11.30 -14.90 -4.04
C TYR A 58 12.17 -13.68 -4.37
N PRO A 59 13.47 -13.67 -4.04
CA PRO A 59 14.37 -12.56 -4.30
C PRO A 59 14.31 -12.10 -5.77
N GLN A 60 14.27 -10.80 -6.01
CA GLN A 60 14.22 -10.17 -7.33
C GLN A 60 12.86 -10.22 -8.07
N TRP A 61 11.77 -10.64 -7.43
CA TRP A 61 10.43 -10.63 -8.01
C TRP A 61 9.70 -9.29 -7.84
N GLY A 62 10.40 -8.27 -7.39
CA GLY A 62 9.89 -6.90 -7.31
C GLY A 62 8.66 -6.77 -6.39
N ALA A 63 7.69 -5.97 -6.83
CA ALA A 63 6.53 -5.66 -6.00
C ALA A 63 5.61 -6.86 -5.75
N LEU A 64 5.54 -7.84 -6.68
CA LEU A 64 4.74 -9.06 -6.46
C LEU A 64 5.41 -9.97 -5.41
N GLY A 65 6.76 -10.06 -5.40
CA GLY A 65 7.51 -10.77 -4.37
C GLY A 65 7.28 -10.18 -2.97
N GLY A 66 7.39 -8.86 -2.84
CA GLY A 66 7.08 -8.17 -1.59
C GLY A 66 5.64 -8.35 -1.12
N LEU A 67 4.68 -8.28 -2.04
CA LEU A 67 3.26 -8.57 -1.73
C LEU A 67 3.07 -10.02 -1.27
N HIS A 68 3.70 -10.99 -1.95
CA HIS A 68 3.66 -12.39 -1.54
C HIS A 68 4.28 -12.60 -0.15
N ALA A 69 5.40 -11.94 0.15
CA ALA A 69 6.03 -11.99 1.48
C ALA A 69 5.10 -11.46 2.58
N ALA A 70 4.44 -10.32 2.35
CA ALA A 70 3.44 -9.77 3.26
C ALA A 70 2.29 -10.76 3.51
N LEU A 71 1.72 -11.34 2.45
CA LEU A 71 0.64 -12.32 2.54
C LEU A 71 1.07 -13.62 3.24
N SER A 72 2.35 -14.00 3.10
CA SER A 72 2.90 -15.20 3.74
C SER A 72 3.17 -15.00 5.23
N ALA A 73 3.51 -13.77 5.64
CA ALA A 73 3.72 -13.41 7.04
C ALA A 73 2.41 -13.18 7.81
N CYS A 74 1.33 -12.82 7.11
CA CYS A 74 0.04 -12.49 7.72
C CYS A 74 -0.61 -13.71 8.40
N GLN A 75 -1.03 -13.52 9.67
CA GLN A 75 -1.71 -14.53 10.48
C GLN A 75 -3.23 -14.30 10.57
N ARG A 76 -3.73 -13.26 9.93
CA ARG A 76 -5.15 -12.90 9.90
C ARG A 76 -5.78 -13.24 8.57
N GLU A 77 -7.11 -13.07 8.48
CA GLU A 77 -7.83 -13.32 7.23
C GLU A 77 -7.49 -12.29 6.15
N TRP A 78 -7.27 -11.04 6.56
CA TRP A 78 -7.02 -9.92 5.67
C TRP A 78 -5.66 -9.26 5.93
N ALA A 79 -5.05 -8.75 4.88
CA ALA A 79 -3.86 -7.93 4.94
C ALA A 79 -4.10 -6.57 4.28
N ILE A 80 -3.73 -5.48 4.96
CA ILE A 80 -3.50 -4.19 4.32
C ILE A 80 -2.06 -4.18 3.86
N VAL A 81 -1.81 -3.87 2.59
CA VAL A 81 -0.46 -3.76 2.04
C VAL A 81 -0.24 -2.38 1.45
N VAL A 82 0.79 -1.68 1.93
CA VAL A 82 1.13 -0.32 1.52
C VAL A 82 2.60 -0.24 1.12
N ALA A 83 2.90 0.46 0.03
CA ALA A 83 4.28 0.80 -0.33
C ALA A 83 4.78 1.99 0.50
N CYS A 84 6.05 1.96 0.90
CA CYS A 84 6.65 3.02 1.73
C CYS A 84 6.78 4.39 1.05
N ASP A 85 6.51 4.48 -0.25
CA ASP A 85 6.56 5.72 -1.03
C ASP A 85 5.19 6.42 -1.18
N LEU A 86 4.16 5.96 -0.43
CA LEU A 86 2.81 6.51 -0.38
C LEU A 86 2.51 7.13 1.01
N PRO A 87 3.22 8.19 1.44
CA PRO A 87 3.15 8.70 2.82
C PRO A 87 1.83 9.42 3.18
N PHE A 88 0.93 9.61 2.21
CA PHE A 88 -0.31 10.35 2.39
C PHE A 88 -1.57 9.48 2.45
N VAL A 89 -1.42 8.16 2.49
CA VAL A 89 -2.55 7.26 2.75
C VAL A 89 -3.13 7.54 4.15
N THR A 90 -4.45 7.42 4.28
CA THR A 90 -5.14 7.69 5.55
C THR A 90 -5.84 6.44 6.09
N ALA A 91 -6.11 6.44 7.39
CA ALA A 91 -6.90 5.39 8.03
C ALA A 91 -8.33 5.34 7.46
N GLU A 92 -8.88 6.49 7.10
CA GLU A 92 -10.21 6.60 6.49
C GLU A 92 -10.29 5.87 5.15
N LEU A 93 -9.26 6.00 4.30
CA LEU A 93 -9.18 5.24 3.05
C LEU A 93 -9.30 3.74 3.30
N PHE A 94 -8.49 3.18 4.20
CA PHE A 94 -8.51 1.73 4.44
C PHE A 94 -9.77 1.27 5.15
N ALA A 95 -10.36 2.08 6.03
CA ALA A 95 -11.68 1.80 6.62
C ALA A 95 -12.76 1.72 5.53
N PHE A 96 -12.77 2.66 4.60
CA PHE A 96 -13.68 2.66 3.45
C PHE A 96 -13.50 1.43 2.56
N LEU A 97 -12.25 1.07 2.24
CA LEU A 97 -11.96 -0.14 1.45
C LEU A 97 -12.42 -1.41 2.18
N ALA A 98 -12.25 -1.46 3.51
CA ALA A 98 -12.67 -2.61 4.32
C ALA A 98 -14.16 -2.88 4.27
N GLU A 99 -15.00 -1.86 4.14
CA GLU A 99 -16.46 -2.02 3.95
C GLU A 99 -16.82 -2.73 2.64
N LYS A 100 -15.92 -2.75 1.66
CA LYS A 100 -16.15 -3.34 0.33
C LYS A 100 -15.62 -4.77 0.20
N ARG A 101 -15.17 -5.39 1.31
CA ARG A 101 -14.54 -6.73 1.29
C ARG A 101 -15.49 -7.87 0.97
N VAL A 102 -16.78 -7.73 1.28
CA VAL A 102 -17.76 -8.83 1.16
C VAL A 102 -17.81 -9.37 -0.26
N GLY A 103 -17.55 -10.67 -0.38
CA GLY A 103 -17.60 -11.37 -1.66
C GLY A 103 -16.41 -11.15 -2.59
N HIS A 104 -15.32 -10.53 -2.11
CA HIS A 104 -14.12 -10.27 -2.88
C HIS A 104 -12.87 -10.85 -2.20
N ASP A 105 -11.80 -11.04 -2.97
CA ASP A 105 -10.49 -11.49 -2.49
C ASP A 105 -9.47 -10.35 -2.41
N ALA A 106 -9.70 -9.28 -3.18
CA ALA A 106 -8.93 -8.05 -3.08
C ALA A 106 -9.84 -6.83 -3.20
N VAL A 107 -9.49 -5.73 -2.52
CA VAL A 107 -10.15 -4.43 -2.65
C VAL A 107 -9.10 -3.39 -2.94
N VAL A 108 -9.17 -2.80 -4.12
CA VAL A 108 -8.10 -1.99 -4.69
C VAL A 108 -8.63 -0.64 -5.16
N PRO A 109 -8.08 0.47 -4.67
CA PRO A 109 -8.46 1.79 -5.16
C PRO A 109 -7.86 2.06 -6.54
N VAL A 110 -8.59 2.82 -7.33
CA VAL A 110 -8.20 3.27 -8.67
C VAL A 110 -8.09 4.79 -8.65
N GLN A 111 -6.99 5.32 -9.15
CA GLN A 111 -6.75 6.75 -9.28
C GLN A 111 -7.71 7.41 -10.27
N ASP A 112 -7.75 8.73 -10.28
CA ASP A 112 -8.58 9.53 -11.20
C ASP A 112 -8.19 9.29 -12.67
N ASP A 113 -6.93 8.98 -12.94
CA ASP A 113 -6.43 8.62 -14.27
C ASP A 113 -6.65 7.14 -14.67
N GLY A 114 -7.39 6.39 -13.86
CA GLY A 114 -7.72 4.99 -14.09
C GLY A 114 -6.65 3.97 -13.68
N ARG A 115 -5.52 4.40 -13.08
CA ARG A 115 -4.46 3.49 -12.63
C ARG A 115 -4.81 2.85 -11.28
N PRO A 116 -4.83 1.51 -11.18
CA PRO A 116 -4.99 0.84 -9.90
C PRO A 116 -3.78 1.04 -8.98
N GLN A 117 -4.04 1.00 -7.67
CA GLN A 117 -3.01 1.09 -6.63
C GLN A 117 -2.91 -0.23 -5.84
N PRO A 118 -2.25 -1.25 -6.39
CA PRO A 118 -2.12 -2.54 -5.73
C PRO A 118 -1.31 -2.50 -4.43
N LEU A 119 -0.48 -1.47 -4.25
CA LEU A 119 0.30 -1.27 -3.03
C LEU A 119 -0.27 -0.15 -2.14
N ALA A 120 -1.59 0.00 -2.14
CA ALA A 120 -2.39 0.72 -1.16
C ALA A 120 -3.76 0.02 -1.06
N ALA A 121 -3.79 -1.28 -0.76
CA ALA A 121 -4.96 -2.13 -0.97
C ALA A 121 -5.14 -3.18 0.14
N LEU A 122 -6.33 -3.81 0.16
CA LEU A 122 -6.64 -4.93 1.03
C LEU A 122 -6.65 -6.24 0.25
N TYR A 123 -6.15 -7.30 0.87
CA TYR A 123 -6.06 -8.64 0.31
C TYR A 123 -6.55 -9.68 1.29
N ARG A 124 -7.44 -10.57 0.85
CA ARG A 124 -7.78 -11.79 1.57
C ARG A 124 -6.61 -12.77 1.45
N VAL A 125 -6.04 -13.14 2.58
CA VAL A 125 -4.71 -13.76 2.63
C VAL A 125 -4.65 -15.09 1.89
N ALA A 126 -5.53 -16.04 2.21
CA ALA A 126 -5.43 -17.40 1.69
C ALA A 126 -5.52 -17.45 0.14
N PRO A 127 -6.57 -16.94 -0.53
CA PRO A 127 -6.68 -17.00 -1.98
C PRO A 127 -5.60 -16.18 -2.70
N CYS A 128 -5.29 -14.96 -2.18
CA CYS A 128 -4.30 -14.09 -2.81
C CYS A 128 -2.87 -14.65 -2.69
N ARG A 129 -2.50 -15.23 -1.54
CA ARG A 129 -1.20 -15.87 -1.35
C ARG A 129 -1.02 -17.05 -2.31
N GLN A 130 -2.00 -17.95 -2.36
CA GLN A 130 -1.95 -19.10 -3.26
C GLN A 130 -1.77 -18.62 -4.72
N ARG A 131 -2.58 -17.68 -5.15
CA ARG A 131 -2.52 -17.20 -6.52
C ARG A 131 -1.24 -16.44 -6.85
N ALA A 132 -0.70 -15.67 -5.91
CA ALA A 132 0.59 -15.02 -6.07
C ALA A 132 1.73 -16.03 -6.23
N THR A 133 1.73 -17.14 -5.48
CA THR A 133 2.70 -18.23 -5.65
C THR A 133 2.65 -18.79 -7.08
N GLU A 134 1.47 -19.18 -7.57
CA GLU A 134 1.28 -19.72 -8.92
C GLU A 134 1.76 -18.76 -10.02
N LEU A 135 1.49 -17.46 -9.85
CA LEU A 135 1.94 -16.42 -10.78
C LEU A 135 3.46 -16.27 -10.79
N ILE A 136 4.08 -16.26 -9.62
CA ILE A 136 5.53 -16.17 -9.47
C ILE A 136 6.19 -17.39 -10.11
N GLU A 137 5.72 -18.59 -9.86
CA GLU A 137 6.23 -19.83 -10.46
C GLU A 137 6.07 -19.86 -11.99
N SER A 138 5.03 -19.20 -12.51
CA SER A 138 4.82 -19.04 -13.96
C SER A 138 5.60 -17.87 -14.59
N GLY A 139 6.44 -17.18 -13.85
CA GLY A 139 7.29 -16.09 -14.34
C GLY A 139 6.64 -14.68 -14.33
N ARG A 140 5.44 -14.54 -13.76
CA ARG A 140 4.77 -13.23 -13.65
C ARG A 140 5.37 -12.43 -12.51
N ARG A 141 5.44 -11.08 -12.69
CA ARG A 141 6.11 -10.16 -11.74
C ARG A 141 5.26 -8.97 -11.30
N ARG A 142 4.10 -8.78 -11.92
CA ARG A 142 3.30 -7.59 -11.68
C ARG A 142 2.22 -7.88 -10.64
N PRO A 143 2.07 -7.04 -9.60
CA PRO A 143 0.92 -7.12 -8.69
C PRO A 143 -0.43 -7.06 -9.42
N PHE A 144 -0.49 -6.37 -10.55
CA PHE A 144 -1.69 -6.30 -11.37
C PHE A 144 -2.13 -7.68 -11.91
N ASP A 145 -1.18 -8.56 -12.27
CA ASP A 145 -1.50 -9.92 -12.70
C ASP A 145 -2.26 -10.71 -11.60
N LEU A 146 -1.94 -10.46 -10.32
CA LEU A 146 -2.69 -11.03 -9.19
C LEU A 146 -4.13 -10.49 -9.14
N LEU A 147 -4.30 -9.19 -9.31
CA LEU A 147 -5.62 -8.56 -9.26
C LEU A 147 -6.55 -9.01 -10.36
N GLU A 148 -6.02 -9.34 -11.53
CA GLU A 148 -6.79 -9.94 -12.64
C GLU A 148 -7.13 -11.41 -12.38
N ALA A 149 -6.35 -12.09 -11.54
CA ALA A 149 -6.46 -13.53 -11.30
C ALA A 149 -7.33 -13.89 -10.08
N VAL A 150 -7.73 -12.91 -9.27
CA VAL A 150 -8.59 -13.08 -8.08
C VAL A 150 -9.86 -12.23 -8.22
N LYS A 151 -10.79 -12.41 -7.29
CA LYS A 151 -12.05 -11.66 -7.27
C LYS A 151 -11.83 -10.25 -6.71
N THR A 152 -11.43 -9.32 -7.57
CA THR A 152 -11.07 -7.96 -7.18
C THR A 152 -12.24 -6.99 -7.22
N ARG A 153 -12.45 -6.23 -6.14
CA ARG A 153 -13.29 -5.04 -6.09
C ARG A 153 -12.44 -3.82 -6.45
N TRP A 154 -12.70 -3.26 -7.59
CA TRP A 154 -12.10 -2.00 -8.02
C TRP A 154 -12.90 -0.85 -7.44
N VAL A 155 -12.29 -0.03 -6.59
CA VAL A 155 -12.91 1.16 -5.97
C VAL A 155 -12.47 2.37 -6.76
N SER A 156 -13.40 2.96 -7.50
CA SER A 156 -13.11 4.11 -8.35
C SER A 156 -12.76 5.36 -7.53
N PHE A 157 -12.00 6.29 -8.13
CA PHE A 157 -11.70 7.57 -7.49
C PHE A 157 -12.97 8.33 -7.09
N THR A 158 -14.01 8.25 -7.90
CA THR A 158 -15.30 8.88 -7.62
C THR A 158 -15.92 8.42 -6.28
N GLU A 159 -15.67 7.17 -5.86
CA GLU A 159 -16.17 6.63 -4.59
C GLU A 159 -15.39 7.15 -3.39
N ILE A 160 -14.12 7.51 -3.55
CA ILE A 160 -13.21 7.93 -2.47
C ILE A 160 -12.89 9.42 -2.48
N ARG A 161 -13.27 10.17 -3.51
CA ARG A 161 -12.91 11.59 -3.70
C ARG A 161 -13.37 12.53 -2.59
N ASN A 162 -14.39 12.13 -1.81
CA ASN A 162 -14.93 12.92 -0.71
C ASN A 162 -14.23 12.61 0.64
N LEU A 163 -13.32 11.65 0.68
CA LEU A 163 -12.49 11.38 1.85
C LEU A 163 -11.45 12.51 2.00
N ASP A 164 -11.08 12.82 3.23
CA ASP A 164 -10.08 13.85 3.48
C ASP A 164 -8.75 13.53 2.80
N GLN A 165 -8.18 14.49 2.10
CA GLN A 165 -6.93 14.40 1.33
C GLN A 165 -6.94 13.34 0.19
N ALA A 166 -8.10 13.02 -0.38
CA ALA A 166 -8.23 11.97 -1.38
C ALA A 166 -7.29 12.14 -2.60
N GLU A 167 -7.06 13.36 -3.06
CA GLU A 167 -6.15 13.67 -4.17
C GLU A 167 -4.68 13.41 -3.83
N ARG A 168 -4.33 13.24 -2.56
CA ARG A 168 -2.95 12.97 -2.10
C ARG A 168 -2.69 11.50 -1.82
N PHE A 169 -3.70 10.64 -1.67
CA PHE A 169 -3.52 9.24 -1.27
C PHE A 169 -2.46 8.50 -2.07
N PHE A 170 -2.36 8.80 -3.36
CA PHE A 170 -1.51 8.07 -4.30
C PHE A 170 -0.35 8.91 -4.84
N VAL A 171 -0.04 10.02 -4.17
CA VAL A 171 1.15 10.81 -4.48
C VAL A 171 2.38 10.00 -4.07
N ASN A 172 3.10 9.54 -5.09
CA ASN A 172 4.32 8.77 -4.96
C ASN A 172 5.52 9.70 -4.82
N ILE A 173 6.33 9.52 -3.80
CA ILE A 173 7.58 10.29 -3.63
C ILE A 173 8.76 9.43 -4.02
N ASN A 174 9.24 9.58 -5.26
CA ASN A 174 10.33 8.82 -5.83
C ASN A 174 11.57 9.64 -6.15
N THR A 175 11.43 10.96 -6.27
CA THR A 175 12.50 11.90 -6.62
C THR A 175 12.53 13.08 -5.64
N PRO A 176 13.66 13.82 -5.55
CA PRO A 176 13.71 15.07 -4.79
C PRO A 176 12.64 16.09 -5.23
N SER A 177 12.30 16.13 -6.51
CA SER A 177 11.23 17.02 -7.02
C SER A 177 9.88 16.64 -6.43
N ASP A 178 9.52 15.33 -6.45
CA ASP A 178 8.27 14.84 -5.85
C ASP A 178 8.18 15.23 -4.37
N TYR A 179 9.31 15.12 -3.66
CA TYR A 179 9.38 15.50 -2.24
C TYR A 179 9.14 16.99 -2.05
N TYR A 180 9.79 17.86 -2.82
CA TYR A 180 9.58 19.31 -2.73
C TYR A 180 8.15 19.71 -3.08
N GLU A 181 7.56 19.12 -4.10
CA GLU A 181 6.17 19.38 -4.49
C GLU A 181 5.19 18.94 -3.39
N ALA A 182 5.37 17.73 -2.85
CA ALA A 182 4.53 17.17 -1.82
C ALA A 182 4.58 17.96 -0.49
N THR A 183 5.74 18.54 -0.15
CA THR A 183 5.91 19.33 1.08
C THR A 183 5.49 20.79 0.93
N ARG A 184 5.48 21.35 -0.29
CA ARG A 184 5.01 22.73 -0.56
C ARG A 184 3.49 22.85 -0.64
N SER A 185 2.80 21.76 -0.93
CA SER A 185 1.33 21.67 -0.98
C SER A 185 0.73 21.36 0.40
N GLY A 186 1.32 21.88 1.49
CA GLY A 186 0.69 21.90 2.80
C GLY A 186 -0.61 22.72 2.76
N PRO A 187 -1.55 22.52 3.69
CA PRO A 187 -2.80 23.24 3.68
C PRO A 187 -2.51 24.74 3.69
N ASP A 188 -3.01 25.43 2.65
CA ASP A 188 -3.02 26.89 2.63
C ASP A 188 -3.63 27.38 3.95
N THR A 189 -2.81 27.95 4.80
CA THR A 189 -3.29 28.83 5.87
C THR A 189 -3.98 30.00 5.18
N LYS A 190 -5.27 29.85 4.90
CA LYS A 190 -6.13 31.00 4.61
C LYS A 190 -6.14 31.86 5.85
N THR A 191 -5.40 32.97 5.77
CA THR A 191 -5.51 34.15 6.65
C THR A 191 -6.91 34.72 6.59
#